data_81e50535bd0170c92018a6e8fa0262bf
#
_entry.id   81e50535bd0170c92018a6e8fa0262bf
#
_cell.length_a   1.000
_cell.length_b   1.000
_cell.length_c   1.000
_cell.angle_alpha   90.00
_cell.angle_beta   90.00
_cell.angle_gamma   90.00
#
_symmetry.space_group_name_H-M   'P 1'
#
loop_
_entity.id
_entity.type
_entity.pdbx_description
1 polymer ?
#
loop_
_entity_poly.entity_id
_entity_poly.type
_entity_poly.pdbx_seq_one_letter_code
_entity_poly.pdbx_strand_id
1 'polypeptide(L)'
;MVEKKQIQEYNADQIQVLEGLEAVRVRPGMYIGSTSSRGLHHLVREIVDNSIDEALAGYCNTITVAIEKDNWIRVEDNGRGIPIDIQEQTGKPALEVILTVLHAGGKFGGGGYKVSGGLHGVGASVVNALSTNLEAYVHRDGKIHSMKFERGEVVQGITVIGETDKTGTMVRFKADPEIFQETTVYEYDILRSRIRELAFLNKGITIVLKDERENQEKEEDFCYEGGLLEYVEMLNENKDTLHEAIYVHGEMEGKEVEISMQYNTGYSSNILSYANNINTHEGGTHESGFKTALTRIINAYGKKNKLIKEKETLTGDDVREGLVAIISIKHPNPQFEGQTKTKLGNSEMSTITNKLFSEELDRFLLENPKVAKIIVEKGLQASRARIAAKKARESTRRKNALEFTNLPGKLADCSSKDAAECELFLVEGDSAGGSAKLGRNSKFQAILPLKGKILNVEKVRIDKVLANDEVRSLITAIGMGIGET
;
A
#
# COMPACT_ATOMS: atom_id res chain seq x y z
N MET A 1 -46.16 34.27 2.04
CA MET A 1 -45.04 35.07 2.55
C MET A 1 -43.78 34.26 2.30
N VAL A 2 -42.95 34.71 1.37
CA VAL A 2 -41.70 34.05 1.03
C VAL A 2 -40.66 34.58 2.03
N GLU A 3 -40.18 33.71 2.91
CA GLU A 3 -39.06 34.06 3.80
C GLU A 3 -37.84 34.44 2.95
N LYS A 4 -37.42 35.67 3.02
CA LYS A 4 -36.12 36.11 2.51
C LYS A 4 -35.04 35.43 3.33
N LYS A 5 -34.36 34.39 2.77
CA LYS A 5 -33.06 33.94 3.26
C LYS A 5 -32.13 35.16 3.31
N GLN A 6 -31.72 35.57 4.52
CA GLN A 6 -30.62 36.49 4.68
C GLN A 6 -29.38 35.83 4.06
N ILE A 7 -28.91 36.39 2.98
CA ILE A 7 -27.60 36.05 2.42
C ILE A 7 -26.59 36.61 3.41
N GLN A 8 -25.95 35.74 4.20
CA GLN A 8 -24.78 36.14 5.00
C GLN A 8 -23.72 36.65 4.03
N GLU A 9 -23.40 37.94 4.12
CA GLU A 9 -22.34 38.53 3.31
C GLU A 9 -21.01 37.84 3.68
N TYR A 10 -20.38 37.19 2.71
CA TYR A 10 -19.05 36.62 2.84
C TYR A 10 -18.02 37.75 2.74
N ASN A 11 -17.39 38.07 3.85
CA ASN A 11 -16.40 39.15 3.95
C ASN A 11 -15.08 38.67 4.53
N ALA A 12 -14.08 39.54 4.60
CA ALA A 12 -12.73 39.23 5.05
C ALA A 12 -12.67 38.70 6.50
N ASP A 13 -13.61 39.11 7.35
CA ASP A 13 -13.65 38.69 8.76
C ASP A 13 -14.00 37.21 8.93
N GLN A 14 -14.52 36.56 7.88
CA GLN A 14 -14.81 35.12 7.86
C GLN A 14 -13.63 34.26 7.39
N ILE A 15 -12.53 34.91 6.96
CA ILE A 15 -11.29 34.22 6.58
C ILE A 15 -10.46 34.02 7.82
N GLN A 16 -10.35 32.74 8.26
CA GLN A 16 -9.46 32.34 9.35
C GLN A 16 -8.09 31.97 8.81
N VAL A 17 -7.04 32.54 9.40
CA VAL A 17 -5.66 32.13 9.17
C VAL A 17 -5.22 31.26 10.34
N LEU A 18 -4.88 30.01 10.04
CA LEU A 18 -4.36 29.07 11.03
C LEU A 18 -2.84 29.03 10.89
N GLU A 19 -2.13 29.21 11.98
CA GLU A 19 -0.66 29.21 12.01
C GLU A 19 -0.13 27.99 12.81
N GLY A 20 1.06 27.53 12.45
CA GLY A 20 1.78 26.50 13.18
C GLY A 20 1.00 25.19 13.35
N LEU A 21 1.07 24.60 14.53
CA LEU A 21 0.46 23.32 14.85
C LEU A 21 -1.07 23.38 15.07
N GLU A 22 -1.63 24.55 15.25
CA GLU A 22 -3.08 24.74 15.32
C GLU A 22 -3.76 24.28 14.02
N ALA A 23 -3.17 24.60 12.87
CA ALA A 23 -3.66 24.14 11.56
C ALA A 23 -3.77 22.61 11.47
N VAL A 24 -2.83 21.90 12.08
CA VAL A 24 -2.83 20.43 12.14
C VAL A 24 -4.00 19.90 12.97
N ARG A 25 -4.24 20.49 14.14
CA ARG A 25 -5.32 20.10 15.05
C ARG A 25 -6.71 20.38 14.47
N VAL A 26 -6.87 21.52 13.78
CA VAL A 26 -8.14 21.91 13.14
C VAL A 26 -8.45 21.07 11.90
N ARG A 27 -7.44 20.68 11.12
CA ARG A 27 -7.58 19.92 9.88
C ARG A 27 -6.64 18.72 9.81
N PRO A 28 -6.72 17.76 10.75
CA PRO A 28 -5.78 16.63 10.82
C PRO A 28 -5.80 15.77 9.56
N GLY A 29 -6.96 15.61 8.91
CA GLY A 29 -7.09 14.85 7.67
C GLY A 29 -6.21 15.32 6.52
N MET A 30 -5.79 16.60 6.50
CA MET A 30 -4.86 17.11 5.50
C MET A 30 -3.43 16.53 5.66
N TYR A 31 -3.06 16.13 6.89
CA TYR A 31 -1.72 15.66 7.23
C TYR A 31 -1.63 14.14 7.36
N ILE A 32 -2.66 13.51 7.92
CA ILE A 32 -2.68 12.06 8.21
C ILE A 32 -3.74 11.28 7.41
N GLY A 33 -4.47 11.96 6.51
CA GLY A 33 -5.47 11.36 5.62
C GLY A 33 -6.82 11.09 6.27
N SER A 34 -6.87 10.67 7.53
CA SER A 34 -8.10 10.45 8.30
C SER A 34 -7.84 10.50 9.79
N THR A 35 -8.90 10.58 10.63
CA THR A 35 -8.85 10.45 12.09
C THR A 35 -9.39 9.10 12.59
N SER A 36 -9.60 8.14 11.69
CA SER A 36 -9.96 6.76 12.01
C SER A 36 -8.75 5.94 12.46
N SER A 37 -8.91 4.62 12.70
CA SER A 37 -7.82 3.68 12.98
C SER A 37 -6.65 3.81 12.00
N ARG A 38 -6.91 4.06 10.71
CA ARG A 38 -5.85 4.27 9.70
C ARG A 38 -4.97 5.48 10.00
N GLY A 39 -5.56 6.61 10.36
CA GLY A 39 -4.81 7.82 10.73
C GLY A 39 -4.10 7.69 12.07
N LEU A 40 -4.70 6.97 13.03
CA LEU A 40 -4.07 6.66 14.30
C LEU A 40 -2.76 5.90 14.11
N HIS A 41 -2.77 4.83 13.30
CA HIS A 41 -1.57 4.04 13.00
C HIS A 41 -0.57 4.81 12.12
N HIS A 42 -1.02 5.84 11.38
CA HIS A 42 -0.13 6.70 10.60
C HIS A 42 0.83 7.49 11.50
N LEU A 43 0.41 7.89 12.72
CA LEU A 43 1.30 8.55 13.68
C LEU A 43 2.52 7.70 14.00
N VAL A 44 2.33 6.39 14.20
CA VAL A 44 3.45 5.46 14.46
C VAL A 44 4.37 5.40 13.25
N ARG A 45 3.80 5.35 12.04
CA ARG A 45 4.59 5.30 10.79
C ARG A 45 5.50 6.51 10.64
N GLU A 46 5.00 7.72 10.91
CA GLU A 46 5.81 8.95 10.79
C GLU A 46 7.03 8.95 11.70
N ILE A 47 6.94 8.40 12.91
CA ILE A 47 8.09 8.29 13.82
C ILE A 47 9.01 7.15 13.40
N VAL A 48 8.47 5.98 13.04
CA VAL A 48 9.27 4.83 12.58
C VAL A 48 10.02 5.18 11.28
N ASP A 49 9.37 5.87 10.34
CA ASP A 49 10.01 6.29 9.08
C ASP A 49 11.20 7.24 9.32
N ASN A 50 11.21 8.02 10.42
CA ASN A 50 12.38 8.83 10.79
C ASN A 50 13.55 7.95 11.26
N SER A 51 13.30 6.90 12.01
CA SER A 51 14.32 5.93 12.43
C SER A 51 14.83 5.10 11.23
N ILE A 52 13.96 4.77 10.28
CA ILE A 52 14.34 4.12 9.01
C ILE A 52 15.21 5.05 8.16
N ASP A 53 14.92 6.36 8.11
CA ASP A 53 15.77 7.30 7.39
C ASP A 53 17.18 7.38 7.99
N GLU A 54 17.30 7.27 9.31
CA GLU A 54 18.58 7.18 10.01
C GLU A 54 19.33 5.88 9.65
N ALA A 55 18.58 4.79 9.48
CA ALA A 55 19.13 3.52 9.02
C ALA A 55 19.58 3.55 7.56
N LEU A 56 18.79 4.18 6.66
CA LEU A 56 19.18 4.42 5.27
C LEU A 56 20.42 5.29 5.13
N ALA A 57 20.64 6.20 6.09
CA ALA A 57 21.86 6.99 6.18
C ALA A 57 23.07 6.20 6.74
N GLY A 58 22.87 4.96 7.16
CA GLY A 58 23.92 4.05 7.66
C GLY A 58 24.27 4.22 9.12
N TYR A 59 23.46 4.92 9.91
CA TYR A 59 23.76 5.22 11.31
C TYR A 59 22.89 4.46 12.32
N CYS A 60 21.87 3.74 11.88
CA CYS A 60 20.99 2.96 12.72
C CYS A 60 20.89 1.52 12.19
N ASN A 61 20.91 0.54 13.08
CA ASN A 61 20.72 -0.87 12.74
C ASN A 61 19.67 -1.57 13.62
N THR A 62 19.15 -0.88 14.64
CA THR A 62 18.15 -1.44 15.55
C THR A 62 17.11 -0.39 15.89
N ILE A 63 15.85 -0.76 15.69
CA ILE A 63 14.68 0.07 15.97
C ILE A 63 13.75 -0.75 16.87
N THR A 64 13.29 -0.17 17.98
CA THR A 64 12.29 -0.79 18.86
C THR A 64 11.00 0.02 18.79
N VAL A 65 9.89 -0.66 18.53
CA VAL A 65 8.54 -0.08 18.56
C VAL A 65 7.74 -0.80 19.63
N ALA A 66 7.19 -0.08 20.59
CA ALA A 66 6.40 -0.67 21.67
C ALA A 66 5.02 0.00 21.77
N ILE A 67 3.98 -0.83 21.93
CA ILE A 67 2.68 -0.41 22.42
C ILE A 67 2.71 -0.61 23.93
N GLU A 68 2.80 0.48 24.67
CA GLU A 68 2.88 0.44 26.12
C GLU A 68 1.48 0.48 26.75
N LYS A 69 1.42 0.37 28.10
CA LYS A 69 0.20 0.53 28.87
C LYS A 69 -0.52 1.85 28.51
N ASP A 70 -1.84 1.85 28.60
CA ASP A 70 -2.70 3.00 28.27
C ASP A 70 -2.56 3.50 26.83
N ASN A 71 -2.14 2.62 25.90
CA ASN A 71 -1.93 2.92 24.49
C ASN A 71 -0.93 4.06 24.23
N TRP A 72 0.11 4.17 25.02
CA TRP A 72 1.28 4.92 24.64
C TRP A 72 2.05 4.16 23.54
N ILE A 73 2.67 4.89 22.65
CA ILE A 73 3.63 4.35 21.67
C ILE A 73 5.01 4.83 22.03
N ARG A 74 5.97 3.94 22.03
CA ARG A 74 7.39 4.24 22.12
C ARG A 74 8.11 3.73 20.88
N VAL A 75 8.87 4.61 20.25
CA VAL A 75 9.78 4.28 19.14
C VAL A 75 11.19 4.71 19.54
N GLU A 76 12.12 3.79 19.51
CA GLU A 76 13.49 4.00 19.89
C GLU A 76 14.42 3.48 18.80
N ASP A 77 15.43 4.26 18.44
CA ASP A 77 16.50 3.87 17.52
C ASP A 77 17.89 4.05 18.15
N ASN A 78 18.88 3.37 17.59
CA ASN A 78 20.27 3.50 17.97
C ASN A 78 21.08 4.36 16.97
N GLY A 79 20.44 5.33 16.33
CA GLY A 79 21.07 6.24 15.40
C GLY A 79 21.96 7.32 16.06
N ARG A 80 22.22 8.41 15.34
CA ARG A 80 23.05 9.52 15.83
C ARG A 80 22.42 10.35 16.94
N GLY A 81 21.10 10.23 17.12
CA GLY A 81 20.30 11.14 17.94
C GLY A 81 20.01 12.48 17.25
N ILE A 82 18.80 13.02 17.44
CA ILE A 82 18.41 14.33 16.92
C ILE A 82 19.37 15.40 17.46
N PRO A 83 19.82 16.40 16.62
CA PRO A 83 20.64 17.49 17.10
C PRO A 83 19.95 18.26 18.24
N ILE A 84 20.76 18.64 19.23
CA ILE A 84 20.33 19.37 20.43
C ILE A 84 20.78 20.82 20.43
N ASP A 85 21.65 21.20 19.47
CA ASP A 85 22.19 22.54 19.33
C ASP A 85 21.11 23.55 19.00
N ILE A 86 21.40 24.83 19.24
CA ILE A 86 20.51 25.93 18.88
C ILE A 86 20.49 26.10 17.36
N GLN A 87 19.30 26.05 16.76
CA GLN A 87 19.11 26.34 15.36
C GLN A 87 19.10 27.85 15.15
N GLU A 88 20.04 28.35 14.34
CA GLU A 88 20.36 29.80 14.23
C GLU A 88 19.16 30.67 13.80
N GLN A 89 18.31 30.19 12.89
CA GLN A 89 17.20 31.02 12.38
C GLN A 89 16.07 31.20 13.41
N THR A 90 15.85 30.19 14.25
CA THR A 90 14.73 30.18 15.22
C THR A 90 15.18 30.57 16.62
N GLY A 91 16.48 30.48 16.93
CA GLY A 91 17.02 30.66 18.28
C GLY A 91 16.59 29.57 19.28
N LYS A 92 16.02 28.45 18.80
CA LYS A 92 15.51 27.35 19.61
C LYS A 92 16.36 26.10 19.43
N PRO A 93 16.37 25.16 20.40
CA PRO A 93 16.99 23.84 20.22
C PRO A 93 16.45 23.13 18.98
N ALA A 94 17.30 22.48 18.19
CA ALA A 94 16.88 21.78 16.97
C ALA A 94 15.82 20.71 17.25
N LEU A 95 15.88 20.02 18.40
CA LEU A 95 14.85 19.07 18.86
C LEU A 95 13.47 19.75 19.00
N GLU A 96 13.41 20.97 19.59
CA GLU A 96 12.17 21.74 19.66
C GLU A 96 11.65 22.10 18.28
N VAL A 97 12.54 22.60 17.42
CA VAL A 97 12.17 23.03 16.06
C VAL A 97 11.56 21.87 15.26
N ILE A 98 12.17 20.68 15.29
CA ILE A 98 11.68 19.48 14.58
C ILE A 98 10.30 19.05 15.07
N LEU A 99 10.03 19.23 16.36
CA LEU A 99 8.77 18.76 16.98
C LEU A 99 7.66 19.83 17.02
N THR A 100 7.97 21.12 16.79
CA THR A 100 6.98 22.21 16.91
C THR A 100 6.80 23.06 15.65
N VAL A 101 7.72 22.95 14.69
CA VAL A 101 7.67 23.78 13.47
C VAL A 101 7.37 22.91 12.26
N LEU A 102 6.32 23.27 11.50
CA LEU A 102 6.02 22.64 10.23
C LEU A 102 7.10 23.02 9.19
N HIS A 103 7.41 22.05 8.30
CA HIS A 103 8.40 22.24 7.25
C HIS A 103 9.82 22.53 7.78
N ALA A 104 10.14 21.97 8.93
CA ALA A 104 11.48 22.04 9.51
C ALA A 104 12.12 20.62 9.55
N GLY A 105 13.41 20.52 9.23
CA GLY A 105 14.14 19.25 9.30
C GLY A 105 15.44 19.25 8.53
N GLY A 106 16.35 18.36 8.90
CA GLY A 106 17.67 18.19 8.27
C GLY A 106 17.66 17.51 6.90
N LYS A 107 16.48 17.21 6.35
CA LYS A 107 16.30 16.48 5.09
C LYS A 107 16.12 17.40 3.86
N PHE A 108 16.01 18.71 4.04
CA PHE A 108 15.81 19.69 2.96
C PHE A 108 17.11 20.18 2.29
N GLY A 109 18.26 20.00 2.90
CA GLY A 109 19.50 20.66 2.48
C GLY A 109 20.64 19.74 2.03
N GLY A 110 20.42 18.45 1.82
CA GLY A 110 21.42 17.53 1.24
C GLY A 110 22.64 17.21 2.11
N GLY A 111 22.76 17.74 3.33
CA GLY A 111 23.96 17.55 4.17
C GLY A 111 23.98 16.28 5.03
N GLY A 112 22.83 15.72 5.39
CA GLY A 112 22.74 14.62 6.35
C GLY A 112 22.14 13.33 5.82
N TYR A 113 21.30 13.42 4.78
CA TYR A 113 20.56 12.30 4.22
C TYR A 113 20.58 12.37 2.69
N LYS A 114 21.21 11.39 2.02
CA LYS A 114 21.19 11.29 0.55
C LYS A 114 19.84 10.82 0.03
N VAL A 115 19.21 9.96 0.79
CA VAL A 115 17.90 9.36 0.52
C VAL A 115 17.09 9.40 1.80
N SER A 116 15.84 9.81 1.74
CA SER A 116 14.92 9.77 2.88
C SER A 116 13.47 9.59 2.43
N GLY A 117 12.64 8.98 3.28
CA GLY A 117 11.19 8.91 3.12
C GLY A 117 10.49 10.16 3.65
N GLY A 118 11.05 10.79 4.67
CA GLY A 118 10.54 12.02 5.27
C GLY A 118 10.91 13.27 4.45
N LEU A 119 10.04 13.66 3.52
CA LEU A 119 10.32 14.73 2.55
C LEU A 119 9.75 16.10 2.95
N HIS A 120 8.69 16.12 3.73
CA HIS A 120 7.91 17.34 3.97
C HIS A 120 8.28 18.06 5.27
N GLY A 121 9.10 17.44 6.14
CA GLY A 121 9.52 18.02 7.42
C GLY A 121 8.33 18.31 8.35
N VAL A 122 7.28 17.46 8.30
CA VAL A 122 6.06 17.67 9.10
C VAL A 122 5.71 16.48 9.98
N GLY A 123 6.21 15.28 9.71
CA GLY A 123 5.77 14.04 10.38
C GLY A 123 5.86 14.12 11.90
N ALA A 124 7.01 14.44 12.45
CA ALA A 124 7.21 14.51 13.89
C ALA A 124 6.39 15.62 14.57
N SER A 125 6.30 16.79 13.95
CA SER A 125 5.50 17.90 14.47
C SER A 125 4.00 17.64 14.38
N VAL A 126 3.54 16.91 13.35
CA VAL A 126 2.14 16.44 13.23
C VAL A 126 1.82 15.44 14.33
N VAL A 127 2.70 14.47 14.62
CA VAL A 127 2.50 13.53 15.74
C VAL A 127 2.40 14.26 17.06
N ASN A 128 3.27 15.26 17.29
CA ASN A 128 3.23 16.09 18.48
C ASN A 128 1.89 16.85 18.60
N ALA A 129 1.46 17.52 17.54
CA ALA A 129 0.21 18.27 17.53
C ALA A 129 -1.03 17.42 17.80
N LEU A 130 -1.02 16.14 17.36
CA LEU A 130 -2.15 15.20 17.46
C LEU A 130 -2.03 14.26 18.68
N SER A 131 -1.12 14.53 19.60
CA SER A 131 -0.91 13.78 20.83
C SER A 131 -1.29 14.61 22.05
N THR A 132 -1.91 13.98 23.06
CA THR A 132 -2.10 14.63 24.37
C THR A 132 -0.76 14.92 25.02
N ASN A 133 0.15 13.96 24.92
CA ASN A 133 1.50 14.07 25.48
C ASN A 133 2.51 13.48 24.48
N LEU A 134 3.66 14.11 24.35
CA LEU A 134 4.82 13.57 23.67
C LEU A 134 6.07 13.84 24.51
N GLU A 135 6.90 12.83 24.61
CA GLU A 135 8.20 12.88 25.28
C GLU A 135 9.28 12.46 24.29
N ALA A 136 10.31 13.27 24.16
CA ALA A 136 11.48 12.98 23.34
C ALA A 136 12.71 12.84 24.22
N TYR A 137 13.46 11.78 24.00
CA TYR A 137 14.72 11.51 24.68
C TYR A 137 15.80 11.32 23.62
N VAL A 138 16.88 12.05 23.75
CA VAL A 138 18.01 12.02 22.82
C VAL A 138 19.27 11.62 23.56
N HIS A 139 19.87 10.52 23.16
CA HIS A 139 21.15 10.02 23.61
C HIS A 139 22.24 10.59 22.68
N ARG A 140 22.95 11.61 23.14
CA ARG A 140 23.95 12.31 22.34
C ARG A 140 24.99 13.00 23.21
N ASP A 141 26.24 13.02 22.72
CA ASP A 141 27.36 13.69 23.38
C ASP A 141 27.57 13.25 24.84
N GLY A 142 27.40 11.96 25.11
CA GLY A 142 27.58 11.36 26.43
C GLY A 142 26.43 11.63 27.41
N LYS A 143 25.33 12.24 26.98
CA LYS A 143 24.23 12.66 27.84
C LYS A 143 22.87 12.21 27.30
N ILE A 144 21.91 12.09 28.21
CA ILE A 144 20.50 11.88 27.89
C ILE A 144 19.78 13.21 28.04
N HIS A 145 19.28 13.73 26.91
CA HIS A 145 18.50 14.95 26.86
C HIS A 145 17.03 14.59 26.77
N SER A 146 16.18 15.29 27.53
CA SER A 146 14.73 15.08 27.55
C SER A 146 13.99 16.37 27.27
N MET A 147 12.91 16.27 26.53
CA MET A 147 11.97 17.36 26.26
C MET A 147 10.55 16.81 26.24
N LYS A 148 9.56 17.59 26.77
CA LYS A 148 8.17 17.13 26.88
C LYS A 148 7.21 18.15 26.31
N PHE A 149 6.13 17.63 25.74
CA PHE A 149 5.13 18.41 25.02
C PHE A 149 3.72 17.94 25.39
N GLU A 150 2.76 18.86 25.35
CA GLU A 150 1.33 18.59 25.42
C GLU A 150 0.63 19.26 24.25
N ARG A 151 -0.07 18.49 23.42
CA ARG A 151 -0.83 18.99 22.25
C ARG A 151 -0.03 19.92 21.35
N GLY A 152 1.26 19.63 21.17
CA GLY A 152 2.16 20.42 20.35
C GLY A 152 2.92 21.51 21.08
N GLU A 153 2.51 21.90 22.30
CA GLU A 153 3.13 22.94 23.10
C GLU A 153 4.24 22.37 24.00
N VAL A 154 5.32 23.15 24.18
CA VAL A 154 6.43 22.76 25.04
C VAL A 154 6.01 22.95 26.52
N VAL A 155 5.95 21.85 27.29
CA VAL A 155 5.69 21.89 28.74
C VAL A 155 6.96 21.73 29.56
N GLN A 156 7.99 21.09 29.01
CA GLN A 156 9.32 21.02 29.57
C GLN A 156 10.36 21.22 28.49
N GLY A 157 11.12 22.29 28.59
CA GLY A 157 12.26 22.57 27.72
C GLY A 157 13.34 21.50 27.85
N ILE A 158 14.33 21.54 26.96
CA ILE A 158 15.41 20.56 26.93
C ILE A 158 16.18 20.52 28.26
N THR A 159 16.29 19.34 28.84
CA THR A 159 16.99 19.11 30.13
C THR A 159 17.85 17.88 30.03
N VAL A 160 19.00 17.88 30.70
CA VAL A 160 19.84 16.70 30.84
C VAL A 160 19.36 15.90 32.06
N ILE A 161 19.01 14.63 31.84
CA ILE A 161 18.47 13.74 32.86
C ILE A 161 19.41 12.60 33.26
N GLY A 162 20.51 12.43 32.56
CA GLY A 162 21.50 11.38 32.86
C GLY A 162 22.69 11.41 31.89
N GLU A 163 23.62 10.49 32.13
CA GLU A 163 24.75 10.19 31.26
C GLU A 163 24.53 8.88 30.53
N THR A 164 25.09 8.73 29.34
CA THR A 164 24.98 7.53 28.51
C THR A 164 26.19 7.37 27.60
N ASP A 165 26.57 6.14 27.33
CA ASP A 165 27.56 5.76 26.31
C ASP A 165 26.91 5.39 24.96
N LYS A 166 25.55 5.40 24.89
CA LYS A 166 24.76 5.09 23.69
C LYS A 166 24.45 6.37 22.92
N THR A 167 24.12 6.19 21.65
CA THR A 167 23.50 7.22 20.80
C THR A 167 22.13 6.75 20.34
N GLY A 168 21.24 7.69 19.99
CA GLY A 168 19.92 7.35 19.44
C GLY A 168 18.85 8.35 19.84
N THR A 169 17.66 8.11 19.34
CA THR A 169 16.46 8.89 19.67
C THR A 169 15.36 7.95 20.15
N MET A 170 14.68 8.34 21.22
CA MET A 170 13.44 7.72 21.65
C MET A 170 12.33 8.78 21.67
N VAL A 171 11.24 8.48 20.96
CA VAL A 171 10.01 9.29 20.99
C VAL A 171 8.90 8.44 21.57
N ARG A 172 8.24 8.98 22.60
CA ARG A 172 7.11 8.36 23.27
C ARG A 172 5.91 9.29 23.20
N PHE A 173 4.76 8.82 22.75
CA PHE A 173 3.58 9.69 22.58
C PHE A 173 2.27 8.95 22.86
N LYS A 174 1.24 9.73 23.19
CA LYS A 174 -0.12 9.26 23.39
C LYS A 174 -1.08 10.05 22.52
N ALA A 175 -1.81 9.37 21.64
CA ALA A 175 -2.76 10.01 20.72
C ALA A 175 -3.88 10.76 21.48
N ASP A 176 -4.30 11.91 20.94
CA ASP A 176 -5.31 12.76 21.55
C ASP A 176 -6.73 12.23 21.23
N PRO A 177 -7.53 11.80 22.24
CA PRO A 177 -8.89 11.32 22.03
C PRO A 177 -9.86 12.41 21.54
N GLU A 178 -9.52 13.70 21.65
CA GLU A 178 -10.31 14.78 21.06
C GLU A 178 -10.22 14.75 19.53
N ILE A 179 -9.10 14.28 18.99
CA ILE A 179 -8.86 14.14 17.55
C ILE A 179 -9.32 12.75 17.06
N PHE A 180 -8.91 11.69 17.75
CA PHE A 180 -9.19 10.30 17.39
C PHE A 180 -10.41 9.79 18.18
N GLN A 181 -11.60 10.27 17.78
CA GLN A 181 -12.85 9.99 18.51
C GLN A 181 -13.37 8.57 18.32
N GLU A 182 -12.99 7.89 17.20
CA GLU A 182 -13.42 6.51 16.96
C GLU A 182 -12.63 5.52 17.83
N THR A 183 -11.33 5.69 17.91
CA THR A 183 -10.43 4.82 18.67
C THR A 183 -9.08 5.48 18.91
N THR A 184 -8.50 5.21 20.09
CA THR A 184 -7.09 5.48 20.41
C THR A 184 -6.32 4.18 20.67
N VAL A 185 -6.94 3.03 20.38
CA VAL A 185 -6.35 1.71 20.61
C VAL A 185 -5.57 1.29 19.37
N TYR A 186 -4.28 1.02 19.54
CA TYR A 186 -3.41 0.51 18.50
C TYR A 186 -3.60 -0.99 18.31
N GLU A 187 -3.64 -1.42 17.06
CA GLU A 187 -3.74 -2.81 16.66
C GLU A 187 -2.35 -3.38 16.35
N TYR A 188 -1.92 -4.37 17.14
CA TYR A 188 -0.61 -4.98 17.01
C TYR A 188 -0.36 -5.52 15.59
N ASP A 189 -1.33 -6.21 15.00
CA ASP A 189 -1.18 -6.85 13.68
C ASP A 189 -1.03 -5.83 12.54
N ILE A 190 -1.62 -4.63 12.66
CA ILE A 190 -1.43 -3.54 11.71
C ILE A 190 0.03 -3.04 11.75
N LEU A 191 0.56 -2.80 12.96
CA LEU A 191 1.95 -2.40 13.13
C LEU A 191 2.90 -3.52 12.73
N ARG A 192 2.61 -4.77 13.12
CA ARG A 192 3.38 -5.95 12.75
C ARG A 192 3.56 -6.08 11.23
N SER A 193 2.48 -5.93 10.49
CA SER A 193 2.51 -6.02 9.04
C SER A 193 3.43 -4.98 8.42
N ARG A 194 3.35 -3.73 8.88
CA ARG A 194 4.18 -2.63 8.37
C ARG A 194 5.64 -2.77 8.80
N ILE A 195 5.91 -3.16 10.03
CA ILE A 195 7.27 -3.33 10.56
C ILE A 195 7.98 -4.47 9.82
N ARG A 196 7.30 -5.59 9.59
CA ARG A 196 7.83 -6.70 8.80
C ARG A 196 8.17 -6.28 7.38
N GLU A 197 7.30 -5.51 6.74
CA GLU A 197 7.55 -4.92 5.41
C GLU A 197 8.81 -4.04 5.40
N LEU A 198 8.95 -3.14 6.38
CA LEU A 198 10.13 -2.28 6.51
C LEU A 198 11.42 -3.07 6.74
N ALA A 199 11.38 -4.15 7.51
CA ALA A 199 12.53 -5.01 7.76
C ALA A 199 12.97 -5.73 6.46
N PHE A 200 12.04 -6.19 5.61
CA PHE A 200 12.37 -6.73 4.30
C PHE A 200 12.96 -5.70 3.33
N LEU A 201 12.45 -4.47 3.36
CA LEU A 201 12.94 -3.38 2.51
C LEU A 201 14.31 -2.86 2.90
N ASN A 202 14.75 -3.12 4.14
CA ASN A 202 16.01 -2.63 4.70
C ASN A 202 16.83 -3.80 5.23
N LYS A 203 17.48 -4.48 4.32
CA LYS A 203 18.32 -5.66 4.60
C LYS A 203 19.28 -5.43 5.78
N GLY A 204 19.27 -6.36 6.75
CA GLY A 204 20.17 -6.36 7.90
C GLY A 204 19.79 -5.40 9.04
N ILE A 205 18.67 -4.69 8.94
CA ILE A 205 18.13 -3.91 10.06
C ILE A 205 17.27 -4.81 10.93
N THR A 206 17.44 -4.71 12.24
CA THR A 206 16.59 -5.37 13.23
C THR A 206 15.52 -4.40 13.70
N ILE A 207 14.23 -4.77 13.54
CA ILE A 207 13.11 -4.02 14.09
C ILE A 207 12.39 -4.91 15.09
N VAL A 208 12.32 -4.48 16.35
CA VAL A 208 11.65 -5.18 17.45
C VAL A 208 10.28 -4.55 17.67
N LEU A 209 9.23 -5.36 17.62
CA LEU A 209 7.88 -4.93 17.95
C LEU A 209 7.43 -5.56 19.26
N LYS A 210 7.01 -4.71 20.21
CA LYS A 210 6.53 -5.13 21.53
C LYS A 210 5.09 -4.69 21.75
N ASP A 211 4.31 -5.55 22.37
CA ASP A 211 3.05 -5.17 23.02
C ASP A 211 3.23 -5.37 24.52
N GLU A 212 3.29 -4.28 25.27
CA GLU A 212 3.50 -4.27 26.73
C GLU A 212 2.18 -4.05 27.51
N ARG A 213 1.04 -4.16 26.81
CA ARG A 213 -0.29 -4.06 27.44
C ARG A 213 -0.61 -5.32 28.23
N GLU A 214 -1.30 -5.13 29.36
CA GLU A 214 -1.68 -6.24 30.24
C GLU A 214 -2.52 -7.31 29.50
N ASN A 215 -2.13 -8.57 29.68
CA ASN A 215 -2.72 -9.75 29.03
C ASN A 215 -2.57 -9.81 27.49
N GLN A 216 -1.70 -8.99 26.92
CA GLN A 216 -1.41 -8.97 25.49
C GLN A 216 0.10 -9.00 25.18
N GLU A 217 0.93 -9.24 26.20
CA GLU A 217 2.38 -9.18 26.08
C GLU A 217 2.88 -10.05 24.92
N LYS A 218 3.51 -9.39 23.95
CA LYS A 218 4.13 -10.00 22.77
C LYS A 218 5.42 -9.29 22.43
N GLU A 219 6.38 -10.03 21.91
CA GLU A 219 7.61 -9.48 21.34
C GLU A 219 7.98 -10.27 20.11
N GLU A 220 8.23 -9.58 19.01
CA GLU A 220 8.71 -10.19 17.75
C GLU A 220 9.86 -9.37 17.18
N ASP A 221 10.91 -10.05 16.77
CA ASP A 221 12.07 -9.48 16.10
C ASP A 221 11.99 -9.72 14.60
N PHE A 222 12.14 -8.67 13.81
CA PHE A 222 12.15 -8.73 12.36
C PHE A 222 13.53 -8.32 11.85
N CYS A 223 14.24 -9.28 11.26
CA CYS A 223 15.53 -9.06 10.61
C CYS A 223 15.65 -10.03 9.44
N TYR A 224 15.82 -9.50 8.23
CA TYR A 224 15.83 -10.29 7.00
C TYR A 224 17.11 -10.00 6.20
N GLU A 225 18.02 -10.96 6.21
CA GLU A 225 19.29 -10.86 5.47
C GLU A 225 19.11 -11.04 3.95
N GLY A 226 18.04 -11.71 3.52
CA GLY A 226 17.68 -11.89 2.11
C GLY A 226 16.98 -10.69 1.49
N GLY A 227 16.48 -9.74 2.30
CA GLY A 227 15.82 -8.52 1.82
C GLY A 227 14.62 -8.79 0.90
N LEU A 228 14.57 -8.14 -0.28
CA LEU A 228 13.45 -8.28 -1.21
C LEU A 228 13.29 -9.70 -1.77
N LEU A 229 14.37 -10.46 -1.86
CA LEU A 229 14.31 -11.84 -2.32
C LEU A 229 13.50 -12.70 -1.35
N GLU A 230 13.83 -12.62 -0.07
CA GLU A 230 13.11 -13.31 1.00
C GLU A 230 11.67 -12.81 1.14
N TYR A 231 11.43 -11.52 0.86
CA TYR A 231 10.08 -10.94 0.86
C TYR A 231 9.17 -11.54 -0.23
N VAL A 232 9.68 -11.70 -1.45
CA VAL A 232 8.93 -12.35 -2.54
C VAL A 232 8.65 -13.82 -2.20
N GLU A 233 9.61 -14.53 -1.64
CA GLU A 233 9.43 -15.92 -1.20
C GLU A 233 8.34 -16.03 -0.11
N MET A 234 8.36 -15.15 0.88
CA MET A 234 7.30 -15.07 1.91
C MET A 234 5.92 -14.79 1.31
N LEU A 235 5.81 -13.91 0.31
CA LEU A 235 4.53 -13.65 -0.36
C LEU A 235 4.01 -14.84 -1.19
N ASN A 236 4.89 -15.78 -1.50
CA ASN A 236 4.58 -17.03 -2.21
C ASN A 236 4.56 -18.26 -1.31
N GLU A 237 4.76 -18.15 0.00
CA GLU A 237 4.89 -19.28 0.95
C GLU A 237 3.78 -20.34 0.82
N ASN A 238 2.55 -19.89 0.54
CA ASN A 238 1.39 -20.78 0.38
C ASN A 238 0.99 -21.01 -1.09
N LYS A 239 1.94 -20.88 -2.03
CA LYS A 239 1.70 -21.03 -3.46
C LYS A 239 2.74 -21.96 -4.09
N ASP A 240 2.34 -22.70 -5.10
CA ASP A 240 3.26 -23.51 -5.89
C ASP A 240 4.06 -22.60 -6.82
N THR A 241 5.33 -22.36 -6.50
CA THR A 241 6.24 -21.53 -7.30
C THR A 241 6.76 -22.29 -8.52
N LEU A 242 7.00 -21.56 -9.60
CA LEU A 242 7.47 -22.15 -10.88
C LEU A 242 8.99 -22.13 -11.04
N HIS A 243 9.69 -21.30 -10.28
CA HIS A 243 11.13 -21.13 -10.28
C HIS A 243 11.58 -20.41 -8.99
N GLU A 244 12.86 -20.37 -8.72
CA GLU A 244 13.43 -19.59 -7.65
C GLU A 244 13.23 -18.07 -7.88
N ALA A 245 13.22 -17.27 -6.83
CA ALA A 245 13.02 -15.83 -6.96
C ALA A 245 14.15 -15.19 -7.79
N ILE A 246 13.78 -14.29 -8.68
CA ILE A 246 14.70 -13.51 -9.51
C ILE A 246 14.95 -12.18 -8.82
N TYR A 247 16.21 -11.81 -8.67
CA TYR A 247 16.62 -10.55 -8.05
C TYR A 247 17.42 -9.70 -9.02
N VAL A 248 17.10 -8.42 -9.08
CA VAL A 248 17.73 -7.41 -9.92
C VAL A 248 18.07 -6.21 -9.07
N HIS A 249 19.30 -5.72 -9.18
CA HIS A 249 19.75 -4.49 -8.53
C HIS A 249 20.57 -3.67 -9.50
N GLY A 250 20.37 -2.36 -9.49
CA GLY A 250 21.16 -1.45 -10.31
C GLY A 250 21.07 -0.01 -9.85
N GLU A 251 22.07 0.78 -10.19
CA GLU A 251 22.15 2.21 -9.91
C GLU A 251 22.36 3.00 -11.19
N MET A 252 21.66 4.11 -11.35
CA MET A 252 21.82 5.04 -12.46
C MET A 252 21.53 6.47 -12.01
N GLU A 253 22.43 7.38 -12.33
CA GLU A 253 22.30 8.83 -12.00
C GLU A 253 22.02 9.06 -10.52
N GLY A 254 22.64 8.30 -9.62
CA GLY A 254 22.44 8.41 -8.16
C GLY A 254 21.07 7.92 -7.66
N LYS A 255 20.35 7.17 -8.48
CA LYS A 255 19.07 6.53 -8.16
C LYS A 255 19.25 5.02 -8.19
N GLU A 256 18.80 4.34 -7.16
CA GLU A 256 18.90 2.89 -7.01
C GLU A 256 17.56 2.23 -7.34
N VAL A 257 17.62 1.11 -8.05
CA VAL A 257 16.45 0.28 -8.38
C VAL A 257 16.73 -1.14 -7.94
N GLU A 258 15.87 -1.68 -7.13
CA GLU A 258 15.93 -3.04 -6.61
C GLU A 258 14.60 -3.72 -6.90
N ILE A 259 14.63 -4.89 -7.55
CA ILE A 259 13.43 -5.63 -7.94
C ILE A 259 13.62 -7.09 -7.61
N SER A 260 12.65 -7.69 -6.95
CA SER A 260 12.56 -9.14 -6.80
C SER A 260 11.24 -9.64 -7.35
N MET A 261 11.26 -10.77 -8.06
CA MET A 261 10.04 -11.34 -8.65
C MET A 261 10.08 -12.87 -8.75
N GLN A 262 8.89 -13.47 -8.69
CA GLN A 262 8.72 -14.92 -8.80
C GLN A 262 7.34 -15.24 -9.37
N TYR A 263 7.28 -16.22 -10.28
CA TYR A 263 6.01 -16.72 -10.79
C TYR A 263 5.53 -17.93 -10.00
N ASN A 264 4.22 -18.03 -9.87
CA ASN A 264 3.53 -19.18 -9.26
C ASN A 264 2.43 -19.72 -10.19
N THR A 265 1.81 -20.83 -9.81
CA THR A 265 0.74 -21.48 -10.59
C THR A 265 -0.60 -20.73 -10.57
N GLY A 266 -0.73 -19.68 -9.75
CA GLY A 266 -1.95 -18.88 -9.65
C GLY A 266 -2.25 -18.02 -10.87
N TYR A 267 -3.36 -17.30 -10.83
CA TYR A 267 -3.87 -16.48 -11.95
C TYR A 267 -3.84 -14.98 -11.66
N SER A 268 -3.71 -14.58 -10.40
CA SER A 268 -3.61 -13.18 -9.99
C SER A 268 -2.17 -12.70 -10.00
N SER A 269 -1.95 -11.41 -10.30
CA SER A 269 -0.67 -10.75 -10.07
C SER A 269 -0.71 -10.00 -8.74
N ASN A 270 0.43 -9.99 -8.03
CA ASN A 270 0.64 -9.19 -6.84
C ASN A 270 1.93 -8.39 -7.02
N ILE A 271 1.80 -7.09 -7.28
CA ILE A 271 2.93 -6.20 -7.50
C ILE A 271 2.91 -5.14 -6.42
N LEU A 272 3.95 -5.12 -5.60
CA LEU A 272 4.17 -4.11 -4.57
C LEU A 272 5.25 -3.15 -5.04
N SER A 273 5.01 -1.85 -4.91
CA SER A 273 5.98 -0.84 -5.33
C SER A 273 6.27 0.16 -4.21
N TYR A 274 7.54 0.52 -4.09
CA TYR A 274 8.08 1.37 -3.02
C TYR A 274 9.01 2.43 -3.57
N ALA A 275 8.96 3.61 -2.98
CA ALA A 275 9.92 4.67 -3.21
C ALA A 275 10.41 5.20 -1.85
N ASN A 276 11.73 5.08 -1.58
CA ASN A 276 12.34 5.39 -0.28
C ASN A 276 11.59 4.73 0.89
N ASN A 277 11.31 3.44 0.77
CA ASN A 277 10.56 2.60 1.72
C ASN A 277 9.06 2.96 1.88
N ILE A 278 8.54 3.94 1.15
CA ILE A 278 7.13 4.31 1.18
C ILE A 278 6.38 3.45 0.18
N ASN A 279 5.31 2.80 0.63
CA ASN A 279 4.45 1.99 -0.23
C ASN A 279 3.63 2.88 -1.15
N THR A 280 3.87 2.74 -2.47
CA THR A 280 3.14 3.44 -3.51
C THR A 280 2.00 2.56 -4.04
N HIS A 281 0.96 2.37 -3.23
CA HIS A 281 -0.11 1.41 -3.54
C HIS A 281 -0.95 1.77 -4.78
N GLU A 282 -0.88 3.00 -5.27
CA GLU A 282 -1.43 3.43 -6.55
C GLU A 282 -0.38 3.35 -7.68
N GLY A 283 0.78 2.75 -7.40
CA GLY A 283 1.86 2.58 -8.35
C GLY A 283 2.70 3.83 -8.58
N GLY A 284 3.07 4.04 -9.82
CA GLY A 284 3.87 5.20 -10.24
C GLY A 284 4.75 4.90 -11.44
N THR A 285 5.62 5.84 -11.75
CA THR A 285 6.50 5.78 -12.93
C THR A 285 7.47 4.62 -12.89
N HIS A 286 8.01 4.25 -11.71
CA HIS A 286 8.90 3.11 -11.52
C HIS A 286 8.19 1.78 -11.82
N GLU A 287 6.97 1.60 -11.33
CA GLU A 287 6.15 0.42 -11.61
C GLU A 287 5.77 0.34 -13.08
N SER A 288 5.43 1.47 -13.70
CA SER A 288 5.14 1.54 -15.14
C SER A 288 6.36 1.16 -15.98
N GLY A 289 7.55 1.61 -15.59
CA GLY A 289 8.82 1.22 -16.19
C GLY A 289 9.07 -0.28 -16.13
N PHE A 290 8.88 -0.89 -14.97
CA PHE A 290 8.98 -2.33 -14.75
C PHE A 290 7.98 -3.11 -15.61
N LYS A 291 6.68 -2.78 -15.57
CA LYS A 291 5.63 -3.47 -16.35
C LYS A 291 5.89 -3.43 -17.86
N THR A 292 6.37 -2.29 -18.34
CA THR A 292 6.72 -2.10 -19.77
C THR A 292 7.93 -2.94 -20.15
N ALA A 293 8.99 -2.91 -19.37
CA ALA A 293 10.21 -3.68 -19.60
C ALA A 293 9.93 -5.19 -19.56
N LEU A 294 9.23 -5.66 -18.54
CA LEU A 294 8.87 -7.08 -18.37
C LEU A 294 8.16 -7.61 -19.61
N THR A 295 7.11 -6.90 -20.04
CA THR A 295 6.32 -7.31 -21.20
C THR A 295 7.16 -7.35 -22.49
N ARG A 296 8.00 -6.34 -22.70
CA ARG A 296 8.85 -6.22 -23.86
C ARG A 296 9.93 -7.31 -23.92
N ILE A 297 10.62 -7.55 -22.82
CA ILE A 297 11.73 -8.51 -22.76
C ILE A 297 11.23 -9.94 -22.91
N ILE A 298 10.14 -10.31 -22.24
CA ILE A 298 9.56 -11.67 -22.37
C ILE A 298 9.10 -11.94 -23.82
N ASN A 299 8.44 -10.97 -24.47
CA ASN A 299 8.07 -11.10 -25.88
C ASN A 299 9.29 -11.23 -26.79
N ALA A 300 10.32 -10.39 -26.60
CA ALA A 300 11.55 -10.42 -27.38
C ALA A 300 12.27 -11.77 -27.24
N TYR A 301 12.46 -12.24 -26.01
CA TYR A 301 13.07 -13.53 -25.72
C TYR A 301 12.27 -14.69 -26.34
N GLY A 302 10.95 -14.69 -26.14
CA GLY A 302 10.06 -15.73 -26.65
C GLY A 302 10.07 -15.83 -28.17
N LYS A 303 10.10 -14.70 -28.89
CA LYS A 303 10.21 -14.66 -30.35
C LYS A 303 11.59 -15.12 -30.84
N LYS A 304 12.67 -14.60 -30.24
CA LYS A 304 14.06 -14.96 -30.59
C LYS A 304 14.31 -16.47 -30.44
N ASN A 305 13.75 -17.09 -29.41
CA ASN A 305 13.89 -18.52 -29.11
C ASN A 305 12.77 -19.38 -29.71
N LYS A 306 11.93 -18.83 -30.61
CA LYS A 306 10.82 -19.52 -31.30
C LYS A 306 9.78 -20.15 -30.35
N LEU A 307 9.67 -19.68 -29.13
CA LEU A 307 8.64 -20.09 -28.16
C LEU A 307 7.31 -19.38 -28.46
N ILE A 308 7.37 -18.13 -28.94
CA ILE A 308 6.23 -17.32 -29.39
C ILE A 308 6.32 -17.20 -30.91
N LYS A 309 5.21 -17.43 -31.61
CA LYS A 309 5.15 -17.24 -33.08
C LYS A 309 5.27 -15.77 -33.42
N GLU A 310 5.84 -15.42 -34.58
CA GLU A 310 6.07 -14.03 -34.96
C GLU A 310 4.82 -13.15 -34.95
N LYS A 311 3.66 -13.72 -35.32
CA LYS A 311 2.37 -13.02 -35.34
C LYS A 311 1.68 -12.96 -33.97
N GLU A 312 2.17 -13.71 -32.98
CA GLU A 312 1.63 -13.72 -31.62
C GLU A 312 2.40 -12.71 -30.76
N THR A 313 1.69 -12.05 -29.85
CA THR A 313 2.29 -11.13 -28.88
C THR A 313 1.51 -11.25 -27.58
N LEU A 314 2.24 -11.43 -26.48
CA LEU A 314 1.70 -11.46 -25.14
C LEU A 314 1.38 -10.03 -24.69
N THR A 315 0.20 -9.83 -24.14
CA THR A 315 -0.16 -8.56 -23.47
C THR A 315 0.52 -8.44 -22.12
N GLY A 316 0.51 -7.24 -21.53
CA GLY A 316 1.03 -7.06 -20.18
C GLY A 316 0.34 -7.95 -19.15
N ASP A 317 -0.97 -8.14 -19.27
CA ASP A 317 -1.74 -9.00 -18.35
C ASP A 317 -1.38 -10.49 -18.52
N ASP A 318 -1.18 -10.94 -19.75
CA ASP A 318 -0.71 -12.31 -20.02
C ASP A 318 0.65 -12.59 -19.35
N VAL A 319 1.54 -11.60 -19.40
CA VAL A 319 2.90 -11.72 -18.84
C VAL A 319 2.89 -11.63 -17.31
N ARG A 320 1.93 -10.92 -16.72
CA ARG A 320 1.85 -10.76 -15.27
C ARG A 320 0.99 -11.81 -14.56
N GLU A 321 0.31 -12.70 -15.28
CA GLU A 321 -0.48 -13.77 -14.65
C GLU A 321 0.39 -14.67 -13.77
N GLY A 322 0.04 -14.80 -12.50
CA GLY A 322 0.79 -15.57 -11.50
C GLY A 322 2.08 -14.93 -11.02
N LEU A 323 2.33 -13.65 -11.35
CA LEU A 323 3.51 -12.92 -10.93
C LEU A 323 3.34 -12.33 -9.52
N VAL A 324 4.32 -12.56 -8.66
CA VAL A 324 4.58 -11.76 -7.46
C VAL A 324 5.86 -10.96 -7.70
N ALA A 325 5.80 -9.65 -7.53
CA ALA A 325 6.96 -8.78 -7.73
C ALA A 325 6.97 -7.65 -6.71
N ILE A 326 8.17 -7.26 -6.30
CA ILE A 326 8.42 -6.10 -5.46
C ILE A 326 9.40 -5.20 -6.19
N ILE A 327 9.04 -3.92 -6.31
CA ILE A 327 9.87 -2.89 -6.92
C ILE A 327 10.17 -1.87 -5.84
N SER A 328 11.43 -1.72 -5.46
CA SER A 328 11.89 -0.72 -4.51
C SER A 328 12.88 0.21 -5.19
N ILE A 329 12.67 1.51 -5.03
CA ILE A 329 13.61 2.51 -5.54
C ILE A 329 14.09 3.41 -4.42
N LYS A 330 15.35 3.87 -4.54
CA LYS A 330 15.89 4.96 -3.74
C LYS A 330 16.16 6.17 -4.64
N HIS A 331 15.55 7.28 -4.30
CA HIS A 331 15.62 8.53 -5.06
C HIS A 331 15.96 9.69 -4.13
N PRO A 332 16.95 10.54 -4.45
CA PRO A 332 17.35 11.66 -3.58
C PRO A 332 16.26 12.73 -3.43
N ASN A 333 15.39 12.87 -4.41
CA ASN A 333 14.30 13.87 -4.41
C ASN A 333 13.02 13.27 -5.01
N PRO A 334 12.34 12.31 -4.35
CA PRO A 334 11.13 11.70 -4.87
C PRO A 334 9.95 12.69 -4.83
N GLN A 335 9.14 12.65 -5.89
CA GLN A 335 7.93 13.44 -6.03
C GLN A 335 6.73 12.51 -5.97
N PHE A 336 5.83 12.76 -5.03
CA PHE A 336 4.62 11.96 -4.87
C PHE A 336 3.37 12.75 -5.23
N GLU A 337 2.36 12.06 -5.71
CA GLU A 337 1.02 12.64 -5.83
C GLU A 337 0.37 12.66 -4.43
N GLY A 338 0.16 13.89 -3.89
CA GLY A 338 -0.49 14.12 -2.59
C GLY A 338 0.37 13.83 -1.35
N GLN A 339 -0.14 14.27 -0.19
CA GLN A 339 0.53 14.14 1.11
C GLN A 339 0.64 12.67 1.59
N THR A 340 -0.29 11.82 1.22
CA THR A 340 -0.31 10.40 1.59
C THR A 340 0.69 9.55 0.80
N LYS A 341 1.42 10.15 -0.16
CA LYS A 341 2.54 9.54 -0.91
C LYS A 341 2.17 8.25 -1.62
N THR A 342 0.94 8.13 -2.12
CA THR A 342 0.38 6.88 -2.67
C THR A 342 0.92 6.51 -4.04
N LYS A 343 1.46 7.49 -4.79
CA LYS A 343 1.92 7.31 -6.16
C LYS A 343 3.17 8.14 -6.45
N LEU A 344 4.17 7.54 -7.09
CA LEU A 344 5.40 8.22 -7.50
C LEU A 344 5.21 8.93 -8.85
N GLY A 345 5.57 10.24 -8.90
CA GLY A 345 5.41 11.10 -10.07
C GLY A 345 6.68 11.33 -10.91
N ASN A 346 7.88 11.06 -10.39
CA ASN A 346 9.15 11.29 -11.08
C ASN A 346 9.21 10.62 -12.45
N SER A 347 9.09 11.37 -13.54
CA SER A 347 9.00 10.83 -14.91
C SER A 347 10.23 10.04 -15.34
N GLU A 348 11.43 10.45 -14.91
CA GLU A 348 12.70 9.79 -15.19
C GLU A 348 12.76 8.37 -14.64
N MET A 349 12.05 8.07 -13.56
CA MET A 349 12.06 6.73 -12.95
C MET A 349 11.44 5.66 -13.85
N SER A 350 10.53 6.02 -14.73
CA SER A 350 10.03 5.09 -15.75
C SER A 350 11.14 4.63 -16.70
N THR A 351 11.97 5.54 -17.15
CA THR A 351 13.07 5.24 -18.06
C THR A 351 14.20 4.50 -17.36
N ILE A 352 14.58 4.94 -16.14
CA ILE A 352 15.67 4.33 -15.37
C ILE A 352 15.31 2.89 -15.01
N THR A 353 14.12 2.67 -14.43
CA THR A 353 13.66 1.33 -14.07
C THR A 353 13.55 0.42 -15.28
N ASN A 354 12.98 0.94 -16.40
CA ASN A 354 12.89 0.17 -17.64
C ASN A 354 14.26 -0.26 -18.13
N LYS A 355 15.24 0.63 -18.14
CA LYS A 355 16.58 0.34 -18.65
C LYS A 355 17.30 -0.68 -17.77
N LEU A 356 17.44 -0.39 -16.47
CA LEU A 356 18.15 -1.27 -15.53
C LEU A 356 17.52 -2.67 -15.48
N PHE A 357 16.21 -2.73 -15.35
CA PHE A 357 15.51 -4.00 -15.30
C PHE A 357 15.60 -4.78 -16.61
N SER A 358 15.59 -4.11 -17.77
CA SER A 358 15.71 -4.77 -19.06
C SER A 358 17.07 -5.43 -19.26
N GLU A 359 18.14 -4.72 -18.92
CA GLU A 359 19.50 -5.22 -19.06
C GLU A 359 19.73 -6.47 -18.20
N GLU A 360 19.31 -6.40 -16.95
CA GLU A 360 19.47 -7.50 -16.00
C GLU A 360 18.55 -8.70 -16.30
N LEU A 361 17.28 -8.45 -16.64
CA LEU A 361 16.35 -9.52 -16.98
C LEU A 361 16.76 -10.23 -18.28
N ASP A 362 17.18 -9.50 -19.31
CA ASP A 362 17.64 -10.12 -20.58
C ASP A 362 18.85 -11.03 -20.31
N ARG A 363 19.81 -10.56 -19.52
CA ARG A 363 20.96 -11.37 -19.08
C ARG A 363 20.51 -12.62 -18.33
N PHE A 364 19.65 -12.46 -17.33
CA PHE A 364 19.13 -13.58 -16.53
C PHE A 364 18.44 -14.66 -17.39
N LEU A 365 17.59 -14.24 -18.34
CA LEU A 365 16.87 -15.17 -19.21
C LEU A 365 17.81 -15.93 -20.15
N LEU A 366 18.90 -15.30 -20.59
CA LEU A 366 19.93 -15.96 -21.43
C LEU A 366 20.74 -16.97 -20.61
N GLU A 367 21.08 -16.65 -19.38
CA GLU A 367 21.81 -17.53 -18.47
C GLU A 367 20.95 -18.68 -17.94
N ASN A 368 19.62 -18.48 -17.84
CA ASN A 368 18.67 -19.44 -17.26
C ASN A 368 17.57 -19.87 -18.26
N PRO A 369 17.90 -20.54 -19.38
CA PRO A 369 16.95 -20.82 -20.45
C PRO A 369 15.78 -21.73 -20.02
N LYS A 370 15.95 -22.57 -19.00
CA LYS A 370 14.87 -23.39 -18.46
C LYS A 370 13.81 -22.55 -17.76
N VAL A 371 14.25 -21.62 -16.92
CA VAL A 371 13.37 -20.67 -16.20
C VAL A 371 12.68 -19.73 -17.21
N ALA A 372 13.44 -19.20 -18.16
CA ALA A 372 12.93 -18.35 -19.22
C ALA A 372 11.80 -19.04 -20.02
N LYS A 373 11.98 -20.33 -20.36
CA LYS A 373 10.94 -21.11 -21.02
C LYS A 373 9.68 -21.24 -20.19
N ILE A 374 9.81 -21.54 -18.88
CA ILE A 374 8.67 -21.65 -17.94
C ILE A 374 7.89 -20.32 -17.91
N ILE A 375 8.57 -19.19 -17.79
CA ILE A 375 7.96 -17.85 -17.75
C ILE A 375 7.20 -17.56 -19.05
N VAL A 376 7.81 -17.82 -20.21
CA VAL A 376 7.16 -17.61 -21.51
C VAL A 376 5.95 -18.54 -21.66
N GLU A 377 6.06 -19.81 -21.27
CA GLU A 377 4.95 -20.79 -21.35
C GLU A 377 3.78 -20.39 -20.43
N LYS A 378 4.05 -19.82 -19.24
CA LYS A 378 3.02 -19.27 -18.36
C LYS A 378 2.25 -18.14 -19.05
N GLY A 379 2.96 -17.18 -19.66
CA GLY A 379 2.33 -16.11 -20.43
C GLY A 379 1.53 -16.60 -21.63
N LEU A 380 2.02 -17.62 -22.35
CA LEU A 380 1.29 -18.25 -23.46
C LEU A 380 0.00 -18.95 -22.99
N GLN A 381 0.02 -19.59 -21.82
CA GLN A 381 -1.17 -20.19 -21.22
C GLN A 381 -2.22 -19.12 -20.87
N ALA A 382 -1.79 -18.01 -20.26
CA ALA A 382 -2.63 -16.86 -19.95
C ALA A 382 -3.26 -16.25 -21.23
N SER A 383 -2.45 -16.04 -22.27
CA SER A 383 -2.89 -15.52 -23.57
C SER A 383 -3.95 -16.42 -24.21
N ARG A 384 -3.71 -17.73 -24.24
CA ARG A 384 -4.69 -18.70 -24.77
C ARG A 384 -5.99 -18.67 -23.99
N ALA A 385 -5.93 -18.56 -22.63
CA ALA A 385 -7.09 -18.44 -21.78
C ALA A 385 -7.88 -17.17 -22.07
N ARG A 386 -7.20 -16.02 -22.18
CA ARG A 386 -7.81 -14.73 -22.50
C ARG A 386 -8.50 -14.76 -23.87
N ILE A 387 -7.85 -15.31 -24.90
CA ILE A 387 -8.41 -15.43 -26.25
C ILE A 387 -9.64 -16.35 -26.23
N ALA A 388 -9.57 -17.49 -25.53
CA ALA A 388 -10.69 -18.40 -25.40
C ALA A 388 -11.89 -17.74 -24.68
N ALA A 389 -11.62 -17.01 -23.59
CA ALA A 389 -12.63 -16.26 -22.87
C ALA A 389 -13.28 -15.17 -23.77
N LYS A 390 -12.47 -14.42 -24.53
CA LYS A 390 -12.98 -13.41 -25.47
C LYS A 390 -13.89 -14.04 -26.53
N LYS A 391 -13.47 -15.17 -27.13
CA LYS A 391 -14.26 -15.90 -28.12
C LYS A 391 -15.56 -16.42 -27.53
N ALA A 392 -15.56 -16.92 -26.31
CA ALA A 392 -16.77 -17.36 -25.60
C ALA A 392 -17.75 -16.21 -25.36
N ARG A 393 -17.24 -15.03 -24.91
CA ARG A 393 -18.02 -13.79 -24.74
C ARG A 393 -18.65 -13.34 -26.05
N GLU A 394 -17.90 -13.30 -27.15
CA GLU A 394 -18.39 -12.91 -28.47
C GLU A 394 -19.46 -13.88 -28.99
N SER A 395 -19.26 -15.20 -28.77
CA SER A 395 -20.23 -16.20 -29.13
C SER A 395 -21.55 -16.04 -28.36
N THR A 396 -21.47 -15.74 -27.07
CA THR A 396 -22.64 -15.48 -26.21
C THR A 396 -23.34 -14.18 -26.64
N ARG A 397 -22.58 -13.11 -26.91
CA ARG A 397 -23.15 -11.86 -27.46
C ARG A 397 -23.86 -12.04 -28.80
N ARG A 398 -23.28 -12.84 -29.72
CA ARG A 398 -23.94 -13.16 -31.00
C ARG A 398 -25.21 -13.97 -30.83
N LYS A 399 -25.23 -14.91 -29.88
CA LYS A 399 -26.45 -15.64 -29.51
C LYS A 399 -27.51 -14.72 -28.88
N ASN A 400 -27.09 -13.83 -27.98
CA ASN A 400 -28.00 -12.88 -27.33
C ASN A 400 -28.51 -11.79 -28.28
N ALA A 401 -27.75 -11.38 -29.30
CA ALA A 401 -28.25 -10.46 -30.35
C ALA A 401 -29.35 -11.07 -31.21
N LEU A 402 -29.45 -12.41 -31.26
CA LEU A 402 -30.52 -13.14 -31.95
C LEU A 402 -31.63 -13.63 -30.99
N GLU A 403 -31.38 -13.62 -29.66
CA GLU A 403 -32.30 -14.12 -28.62
C GLU A 403 -32.53 -13.07 -27.51
N PHE A 404 -32.98 -11.86 -27.84
CA PHE A 404 -33.37 -10.85 -26.85
C PHE A 404 -34.63 -11.23 -26.01
N THR A 405 -35.00 -12.51 -25.94
CA THR A 405 -36.27 -12.94 -25.34
C THR A 405 -36.15 -14.02 -24.24
N ASN A 406 -34.99 -14.54 -23.90
CA ASN A 406 -34.92 -15.59 -22.88
C ASN A 406 -34.03 -15.21 -21.69
N LEU A 407 -34.66 -14.60 -20.67
CA LEU A 407 -34.18 -14.64 -19.29
C LEU A 407 -33.92 -16.10 -18.86
N PRO A 408 -32.95 -16.39 -17.97
CA PRO A 408 -32.70 -17.75 -17.48
C PRO A 408 -34.01 -18.39 -17.05
N GLY A 409 -34.35 -19.56 -17.56
CA GLY A 409 -35.63 -20.24 -17.25
C GLY A 409 -35.89 -20.49 -15.78
N LYS A 410 -34.89 -20.28 -14.94
CA LYS A 410 -34.97 -20.35 -13.48
C LYS A 410 -35.30 -19.02 -12.80
N LEU A 411 -35.13 -17.88 -13.48
CA LEU A 411 -35.39 -16.57 -12.91
C LEU A 411 -36.92 -16.33 -12.83
N ALA A 412 -37.41 -16.10 -11.64
CA ALA A 412 -38.74 -15.55 -11.45
C ALA A 412 -38.61 -14.01 -11.40
N ASP A 413 -38.76 -13.37 -12.55
CA ASP A 413 -38.57 -11.94 -12.73
C ASP A 413 -39.65 -11.08 -12.06
N CYS A 414 -39.36 -9.80 -11.78
CA CYS A 414 -40.29 -8.82 -11.31
C CYS A 414 -40.88 -8.00 -12.48
N SER A 415 -42.01 -7.33 -12.25
CA SER A 415 -42.73 -6.58 -13.31
C SER A 415 -42.25 -5.12 -13.44
N SER A 416 -41.59 -4.54 -12.43
CA SER A 416 -41.04 -3.20 -12.50
C SER A 416 -39.86 -3.15 -13.48
N LYS A 417 -39.75 -2.06 -14.22
CA LYS A 417 -38.60 -1.77 -15.11
C LYS A 417 -37.64 -0.75 -14.51
N ASP A 418 -37.94 -0.23 -13.32
CA ASP A 418 -37.09 0.70 -12.62
C ASP A 418 -36.11 -0.10 -11.79
N ALA A 419 -34.82 -0.12 -12.20
CA ALA A 419 -33.76 -0.85 -11.52
C ALA A 419 -33.51 -0.38 -10.08
N ALA A 420 -33.83 0.88 -9.75
CA ALA A 420 -33.66 1.43 -8.40
C ALA A 420 -34.69 0.87 -7.41
N GLU A 421 -35.82 0.36 -7.89
CA GLU A 421 -36.85 -0.27 -7.06
C GLU A 421 -36.74 -1.79 -7.02
N CYS A 422 -35.96 -2.41 -7.92
CA CYS A 422 -35.90 -3.86 -8.08
C CYS A 422 -34.92 -4.52 -7.11
N GLU A 423 -35.33 -5.63 -6.52
CA GLU A 423 -34.52 -6.46 -5.63
C GLU A 423 -34.37 -7.85 -6.23
N LEU A 424 -33.14 -8.37 -6.29
CA LEU A 424 -32.85 -9.74 -6.69
C LEU A 424 -32.48 -10.59 -5.47
N PHE A 425 -33.31 -11.62 -5.19
CA PHE A 425 -33.07 -12.59 -4.15
C PHE A 425 -32.44 -13.85 -4.72
N LEU A 426 -31.27 -14.20 -4.22
CA LEU A 426 -30.58 -15.45 -4.52
C LEU A 426 -30.96 -16.49 -3.45
N VAL A 427 -31.46 -17.65 -3.87
CA VAL A 427 -31.90 -18.70 -2.96
C VAL A 427 -31.24 -20.05 -3.31
N GLU A 428 -31.01 -20.88 -2.30
CA GLU A 428 -30.39 -22.20 -2.51
C GLU A 428 -31.42 -23.23 -2.98
N GLY A 429 -31.26 -23.64 -4.22
CA GLY A 429 -32.05 -24.71 -4.82
C GLY A 429 -33.48 -24.35 -5.23
N ASP A 430 -34.07 -25.24 -6.02
CA ASP A 430 -35.38 -25.03 -6.60
C ASP A 430 -36.53 -25.06 -5.56
N SER A 431 -36.36 -25.82 -4.45
CA SER A 431 -37.35 -25.88 -3.37
C SER A 431 -37.51 -24.56 -2.64
N ALA A 432 -36.37 -23.92 -2.26
CA ALA A 432 -36.38 -22.60 -1.64
C ALA A 432 -36.86 -21.55 -2.65
N GLY A 433 -36.47 -21.68 -3.93
CA GLY A 433 -36.93 -20.83 -5.02
C GLY A 433 -38.44 -20.88 -5.21
N GLY A 434 -39.06 -22.04 -5.09
CA GLY A 434 -40.52 -22.23 -5.15
C GLY A 434 -41.24 -21.49 -4.03
N SER A 435 -40.79 -21.68 -2.79
CA SER A 435 -41.35 -21.00 -1.60
C SER A 435 -41.17 -19.48 -1.65
N ALA A 436 -39.98 -19.02 -2.01
CA ALA A 436 -39.67 -17.59 -2.16
C ALA A 436 -40.53 -16.93 -3.26
N LYS A 437 -40.74 -17.64 -4.37
CA LYS A 437 -41.59 -17.13 -5.47
C LYS A 437 -43.06 -16.94 -5.04
N LEU A 438 -43.58 -17.78 -4.15
CA LEU A 438 -44.94 -17.63 -3.63
C LEU A 438 -45.06 -16.50 -2.62
N GLY A 439 -44.00 -16.21 -1.82
CA GLY A 439 -44.04 -15.18 -0.79
C GLY A 439 -43.58 -13.79 -1.24
N ARG A 440 -43.00 -13.64 -2.45
CA ARG A 440 -42.42 -12.38 -2.91
C ARG A 440 -43.46 -11.33 -3.32
N ASN A 441 -43.08 -10.09 -3.31
CA ASN A 441 -43.79 -9.04 -4.05
C ASN A 441 -43.33 -9.06 -5.52
N SER A 442 -44.17 -9.63 -6.39
CA SER A 442 -43.84 -9.77 -7.82
C SER A 442 -43.70 -8.44 -8.58
N LYS A 443 -44.06 -7.33 -7.98
CA LYS A 443 -43.92 -6.00 -8.62
C LYS A 443 -42.44 -5.60 -8.72
N PHE A 444 -41.64 -5.81 -7.69
CA PHE A 444 -40.23 -5.37 -7.61
C PHE A 444 -39.24 -6.43 -7.10
N GLN A 445 -39.71 -7.61 -6.71
CA GLN A 445 -38.84 -8.68 -6.21
C GLN A 445 -38.68 -9.79 -7.25
N ALA A 446 -37.45 -10.07 -7.65
CA ALA A 446 -37.07 -11.19 -8.50
C ALA A 446 -36.37 -12.28 -7.67
N ILE A 447 -36.61 -13.56 -8.03
CA ILE A 447 -36.01 -14.72 -7.35
C ILE A 447 -35.18 -15.53 -8.33
N LEU A 448 -33.92 -15.78 -8.01
CA LEU A 448 -33.03 -16.66 -8.77
C LEU A 448 -32.55 -17.82 -7.89
N PRO A 449 -33.02 -19.06 -8.10
CA PRO A 449 -32.50 -20.23 -7.42
C PRO A 449 -31.16 -20.64 -8.04
N LEU A 450 -30.19 -20.88 -7.17
CA LEU A 450 -28.85 -21.36 -7.53
C LEU A 450 -28.68 -22.81 -7.05
N LYS A 451 -28.07 -23.67 -7.88
CA LYS A 451 -27.88 -25.10 -7.56
C LYS A 451 -26.43 -25.36 -7.10
N GLY A 452 -26.32 -25.96 -5.91
CA GLY A 452 -25.06 -26.48 -5.39
C GLY A 452 -24.05 -25.36 -4.98
N LYS A 453 -22.79 -25.76 -4.85
CA LYS A 453 -21.71 -24.84 -4.51
C LYS A 453 -21.37 -23.96 -5.72
N ILE A 454 -21.45 -22.65 -5.56
CA ILE A 454 -21.01 -21.69 -6.58
C ILE A 454 -19.51 -21.85 -6.80
N LEU A 455 -19.10 -21.75 -8.06
CA LEU A 455 -17.71 -21.81 -8.45
C LEU A 455 -16.91 -20.66 -7.80
N ASN A 456 -15.77 -20.97 -7.16
CA ASN A 456 -14.89 -19.93 -6.66
C ASN A 456 -14.16 -19.27 -7.85
N VAL A 457 -14.62 -18.07 -8.22
CA VAL A 457 -14.14 -17.34 -9.40
C VAL A 457 -12.69 -16.87 -9.27
N GLU A 458 -12.17 -16.71 -8.04
CA GLU A 458 -10.79 -16.31 -7.79
C GLU A 458 -9.78 -17.44 -8.05
N LYS A 459 -10.22 -18.69 -7.92
CA LYS A 459 -9.37 -19.89 -8.06
C LYS A 459 -9.48 -20.57 -9.43
N VAL A 460 -10.22 -19.98 -10.36
CA VAL A 460 -10.53 -20.62 -11.63
C VAL A 460 -10.36 -19.62 -12.77
N ARG A 461 -9.88 -20.11 -13.92
CA ARG A 461 -9.73 -19.30 -15.14
C ARG A 461 -11.08 -18.77 -15.63
N ILE A 462 -11.07 -17.55 -16.18
CA ILE A 462 -12.27 -16.82 -16.59
C ILE A 462 -13.10 -17.55 -17.66
N ASP A 463 -12.45 -18.36 -18.53
CA ASP A 463 -13.16 -19.18 -19.51
C ASP A 463 -14.03 -20.26 -18.85
N LYS A 464 -13.60 -20.87 -17.77
CA LYS A 464 -14.37 -21.81 -16.97
C LYS A 464 -15.46 -21.12 -16.14
N VAL A 465 -15.17 -19.91 -15.64
CA VAL A 465 -16.17 -19.07 -14.94
C VAL A 465 -17.34 -18.80 -15.88
N LEU A 466 -17.08 -18.36 -17.11
CA LEU A 466 -18.09 -18.04 -18.11
C LEU A 466 -18.77 -19.28 -18.72
N ALA A 467 -18.16 -20.46 -18.60
CA ALA A 467 -18.80 -21.72 -18.98
C ALA A 467 -19.75 -22.27 -17.91
N ASN A 468 -19.68 -21.76 -16.68
CA ASN A 468 -20.52 -22.21 -15.58
C ASN A 468 -21.94 -21.64 -15.69
N ASP A 469 -22.95 -22.50 -15.67
CA ASP A 469 -24.36 -22.13 -15.87
C ASP A 469 -24.92 -21.23 -14.77
N GLU A 470 -24.51 -21.45 -13.51
CA GLU A 470 -24.98 -20.65 -12.38
C GLU A 470 -24.39 -19.23 -12.43
N VAL A 471 -23.10 -19.10 -12.79
CA VAL A 471 -22.45 -17.78 -12.95
C VAL A 471 -23.06 -17.04 -14.13
N ARG A 472 -23.34 -17.72 -15.25
CA ARG A 472 -24.02 -17.09 -16.40
C ARG A 472 -25.41 -16.61 -16.02
N SER A 473 -26.16 -17.40 -15.29
CA SER A 473 -27.51 -17.04 -14.83
C SER A 473 -27.49 -15.79 -13.93
N LEU A 474 -26.50 -15.67 -13.03
CA LEU A 474 -26.28 -14.48 -12.22
C LEU A 474 -25.99 -13.23 -13.07
N ILE A 475 -25.04 -13.33 -14.00
CA ILE A 475 -24.64 -12.23 -14.88
C ILE A 475 -25.86 -11.73 -15.70
N THR A 476 -26.66 -12.67 -16.22
CA THR A 476 -27.84 -12.34 -17.01
C THR A 476 -28.95 -11.73 -16.15
N ALA A 477 -29.17 -12.24 -14.94
CA ALA A 477 -30.22 -11.73 -14.04
C ALA A 477 -29.93 -10.33 -13.53
N ILE A 478 -28.65 -10.00 -13.29
CA ILE A 478 -28.21 -8.66 -12.84
C ILE A 478 -28.18 -7.67 -14.03
N GLY A 479 -28.22 -8.17 -15.26
CA GLY A 479 -28.14 -7.31 -16.44
C GLY A 479 -26.76 -6.72 -16.70
N MET A 480 -25.74 -7.26 -16.03
CA MET A 480 -24.35 -6.82 -16.20
C MET A 480 -23.84 -7.27 -17.58
N GLY A 481 -23.47 -6.32 -18.43
CA GLY A 481 -22.66 -6.64 -19.59
C GLY A 481 -21.30 -7.20 -19.11
N ILE A 482 -20.80 -8.25 -19.76
CA ILE A 482 -19.41 -8.69 -19.57
C ILE A 482 -18.55 -7.66 -20.29
N GLY A 483 -18.28 -6.52 -19.63
CA GLY A 483 -17.46 -5.44 -20.15
C GLY A 483 -15.97 -5.68 -19.89
N GLU A 484 -15.14 -5.04 -20.69
CA GLU A 484 -13.76 -4.74 -20.30
C GLU A 484 -13.80 -3.61 -19.27
N THR A 485 -13.24 -3.84 -18.08
CA THR A 485 -12.87 -2.76 -17.14
C THR A 485 -11.49 -2.26 -17.51
#